data_7d834c559fae4f36674979dcbdb87a90
#
_entry.id   7d834c559fae4f36674979dcbdb87a90
#
_cell.length_a   1.000
_cell.length_b   1.000
_cell.length_c   1.000
_cell.angle_alpha   90.00
_cell.angle_beta   90.00
_cell.angle_gamma   90.00
#
_symmetry.space_group_name_H-M   'P 1'
#
loop_
_entity.id
_entity.type
_entity.pdbx_description
1 polymer ?
#
loop_
_entity_poly.entity_id
_entity_poly.type
_entity_poly.pdbx_seq_one_letter_code
_entity_poly.pdbx_strand_id
1 'polypeptide(L)'
;MYWQKRFTRENPNKELEEKIMELHLIHKDFGYRRMLGELRKQGYLVNKKRVQRIMQKLSLQVTSFTRKSRKYSSYKGKVGKVAPNRLRRRFDTKIPHQKITTDTTEFKYYDVDSKGHMIIKKLYLDPFMDLCNREIISYGLSPTPSAKSIMDALKTAIEITSDCPYRRTFHSDQGWGYQMKAYVHTLQEHRIFQSMSRKGNCHDNSVMENFFGIMKQEMYYGEVYYSYNELKEAIDTYIGYYNKQRIKEKLGWMSPVEYRLSLLAA
;
A
#
# COMPACT_ATOMS: atom_id res chain seq x y z
N MET A 1 -50.43 22.87 6.29
CA MET A 1 -49.36 23.75 6.85
C MET A 1 -48.07 23.01 7.34
N TYR A 2 -48.14 21.89 8.09
CA TYR A 2 -46.94 21.19 8.61
C TYR A 2 -46.03 20.62 7.48
N TRP A 3 -46.61 19.97 6.48
CA TRP A 3 -45.88 19.38 5.35
C TRP A 3 -45.31 20.42 4.39
N GLN A 4 -46.02 21.54 4.13
CA GLN A 4 -45.51 22.63 3.30
C GLN A 4 -44.27 23.30 3.90
N LYS A 5 -44.24 23.55 5.22
CA LYS A 5 -43.06 24.07 5.94
C LYS A 5 -41.89 23.10 5.90
N ARG A 6 -42.09 21.80 5.72
CA ARG A 6 -41.07 20.81 5.61
C ARG A 6 -40.40 20.76 4.22
N PHE A 7 -41.19 21.03 3.17
CA PHE A 7 -40.68 21.10 1.79
C PHE A 7 -39.90 22.38 1.50
N THR A 8 -40.21 23.47 2.17
CA THR A 8 -39.54 24.78 2.03
C THR A 8 -38.32 24.92 2.95
N ARG A 9 -38.05 23.93 3.81
CA ARG A 9 -36.92 23.99 4.74
C ARG A 9 -35.62 23.80 3.98
N GLU A 10 -34.71 24.76 4.07
CA GLU A 10 -33.38 24.62 3.55
C GLU A 10 -32.70 23.36 4.05
N ASN A 11 -31.96 22.68 3.18
CA ASN A 11 -31.26 21.46 3.54
C ASN A 11 -30.12 21.78 4.56
N PRO A 12 -30.26 21.37 5.84
CA PRO A 12 -29.26 21.69 6.86
C PRO A 12 -27.89 21.00 6.63
N ASN A 13 -27.79 20.19 5.58
CA ASN A 13 -26.57 19.50 5.21
C ASN A 13 -25.98 20.03 3.89
N LYS A 14 -26.55 21.08 3.28
CA LYS A 14 -26.18 21.51 1.93
C LYS A 14 -24.67 21.76 1.80
N GLU A 15 -24.11 22.57 2.65
CA GLU A 15 -22.68 22.88 2.69
C GLU A 15 -21.81 21.61 2.88
N LEU A 16 -22.22 20.73 3.78
CA LEU A 16 -21.50 19.48 4.04
C LEU A 16 -21.63 18.49 2.86
N GLU A 17 -22.76 18.44 2.19
CA GLU A 17 -22.98 17.65 0.98
C GLU A 17 -22.08 18.15 -0.16
N GLU A 18 -22.03 19.45 -0.39
CA GLU A 18 -21.15 20.08 -1.39
C GLU A 18 -19.68 19.78 -1.09
N LYS A 19 -19.25 19.91 0.16
CA LYS A 19 -17.86 19.60 0.56
C LYS A 19 -17.50 18.13 0.41
N ILE A 20 -18.41 17.22 0.74
CA ILE A 20 -18.21 15.78 0.54
C ILE A 20 -18.10 15.45 -0.97
N MET A 21 -18.91 16.09 -1.82
CA MET A 21 -18.79 15.92 -3.28
C MET A 21 -17.44 16.42 -3.81
N GLU A 22 -17.00 17.61 -3.40
CA GLU A 22 -15.69 18.16 -3.76
C GLU A 22 -14.56 17.19 -3.40
N LEU A 23 -14.53 16.73 -2.14
CA LEU A 23 -13.54 15.78 -1.67
C LEU A 23 -13.61 14.43 -2.38
N HIS A 24 -14.80 13.98 -2.75
CA HIS A 24 -14.96 12.73 -3.50
C HIS A 24 -14.42 12.83 -4.94
N LEU A 25 -14.54 13.99 -5.58
CA LEU A 25 -13.95 14.22 -6.91
C LEU A 25 -12.43 14.08 -6.89
N ILE A 26 -11.79 14.55 -5.80
CA ILE A 26 -10.34 14.44 -5.62
C ILE A 26 -9.94 13.02 -5.19
N HIS A 27 -10.75 12.37 -4.35
CA HIS A 27 -10.45 11.12 -3.68
C HIS A 27 -11.57 10.08 -3.89
N LYS A 28 -11.72 9.55 -5.09
CA LYS A 28 -12.79 8.60 -5.46
C LYS A 28 -12.83 7.34 -4.57
N ASP A 29 -11.69 6.92 -4.04
CA ASP A 29 -11.56 5.72 -3.20
C ASP A 29 -11.73 6.00 -1.69
N PHE A 30 -12.12 7.21 -1.29
CA PHE A 30 -12.38 7.50 0.11
C PHE A 30 -13.73 6.95 0.54
N GLY A 31 -13.72 5.86 1.31
CA GLY A 31 -14.90 5.46 2.07
C GLY A 31 -15.19 6.46 3.21
N TYR A 32 -16.40 6.39 3.78
CA TYR A 32 -16.87 7.35 4.79
C TYR A 32 -15.92 7.58 5.98
N ARG A 33 -15.03 6.61 6.31
CA ARG A 33 -14.03 6.78 7.39
C ARG A 33 -12.92 7.74 6.99
N ARG A 34 -12.35 7.57 5.79
CA ARG A 34 -11.32 8.50 5.27
C ARG A 34 -11.94 9.87 4.97
N MET A 35 -13.14 9.90 4.42
CA MET A 35 -13.92 11.15 4.24
C MET A 35 -14.10 11.90 5.56
N LEU A 36 -14.45 11.19 6.63
CA LEU A 36 -14.55 11.79 7.97
C LEU A 36 -13.21 12.33 8.46
N GLY A 37 -12.12 11.59 8.25
CA GLY A 37 -10.77 12.00 8.63
C GLY A 37 -10.38 13.32 7.94
N GLU A 38 -10.63 13.39 6.63
CA GLU A 38 -10.33 14.58 5.83
C GLU A 38 -11.20 15.80 6.21
N LEU A 39 -12.50 15.60 6.40
CA LEU A 39 -13.40 16.65 6.88
C LEU A 39 -12.95 17.23 8.23
N ARG A 40 -12.50 16.38 9.16
CA ARG A 40 -12.01 16.81 10.47
C ARG A 40 -10.70 17.59 10.34
N LYS A 41 -9.80 17.19 9.44
CA LYS A 41 -8.56 17.91 9.11
C LYS A 41 -8.86 19.35 8.64
N GLN A 42 -10.00 19.52 7.94
CA GLN A 42 -10.50 20.82 7.46
C GLN A 42 -11.39 21.55 8.48
N GLY A 43 -11.48 21.08 9.73
CA GLY A 43 -12.20 21.76 10.82
C GLY A 43 -13.68 21.42 10.94
N TYR A 44 -14.23 20.51 10.12
CA TYR A 44 -15.65 20.12 10.22
C TYR A 44 -15.92 19.25 11.45
N LEU A 45 -16.77 19.69 12.35
CA LEU A 45 -17.24 18.94 13.51
C LEU A 45 -18.44 18.06 13.15
N VAL A 46 -18.16 16.90 12.58
CA VAL A 46 -19.17 15.95 12.12
C VAL A 46 -18.95 14.55 12.70
N ASN A 47 -20.03 13.82 12.89
CA ASN A 47 -19.94 12.43 13.34
C ASN A 47 -19.98 11.45 12.16
N LYS A 48 -19.44 10.27 12.38
CA LYS A 48 -19.31 9.19 11.43
C LYS A 48 -20.63 8.80 10.76
N LYS A 49 -21.73 8.69 11.55
CA LYS A 49 -23.04 8.29 11.04
C LYS A 49 -23.63 9.35 10.08
N ARG A 50 -23.39 10.64 10.35
CA ARG A 50 -23.84 11.73 9.48
C ARG A 50 -23.15 11.69 8.12
N VAL A 51 -21.81 11.54 8.11
CA VAL A 51 -21.02 11.43 6.87
C VAL A 51 -21.43 10.19 6.07
N GLN A 52 -21.54 9.02 6.72
CA GLN A 52 -21.97 7.78 6.07
C GLN A 52 -23.35 7.93 5.40
N ARG A 53 -24.33 8.52 6.10
CA ARG A 53 -25.70 8.74 5.57
C ARG A 53 -25.69 9.68 4.37
N ILE A 54 -24.89 10.75 4.42
CA ILE A 54 -24.78 11.70 3.31
C ILE A 54 -24.15 11.02 2.09
N MET A 55 -23.03 10.30 2.27
CA MET A 55 -22.42 9.56 1.17
C MET A 55 -23.34 8.50 0.56
N GLN A 56 -24.18 7.84 1.37
CA GLN A 56 -25.20 6.93 0.87
C GLN A 56 -26.28 7.66 0.05
N LYS A 57 -26.77 8.80 0.56
CA LYS A 57 -27.77 9.65 -0.14
C LYS A 57 -27.25 10.12 -1.49
N LEU A 58 -25.98 10.47 -1.58
CA LEU A 58 -25.32 10.98 -2.78
C LEU A 58 -24.77 9.86 -3.69
N SER A 59 -24.98 8.59 -3.35
CA SER A 59 -24.46 7.42 -4.09
C SER A 59 -22.92 7.43 -4.24
N LEU A 60 -22.20 7.99 -3.27
CA LEU A 60 -20.74 8.10 -3.23
C LEU A 60 -20.06 6.93 -2.51
N GLN A 61 -20.65 5.75 -2.58
CA GLN A 61 -20.07 4.55 -1.97
C GLN A 61 -18.91 4.02 -2.82
N VAL A 62 -17.82 3.65 -2.15
CA VAL A 62 -16.68 3.03 -2.83
C VAL A 62 -17.08 1.63 -3.30
N THR A 63 -16.98 1.40 -4.60
CA THR A 63 -17.32 0.13 -5.26
C THR A 63 -16.11 -0.77 -5.50
N SER A 64 -14.88 -0.22 -5.42
CA SER A 64 -13.64 -0.91 -5.72
C SER A 64 -13.28 -2.04 -4.76
N PHE A 65 -13.79 -2.04 -3.52
CA PHE A 65 -13.47 -3.04 -2.50
C PHE A 65 -14.43 -4.23 -2.45
N THR A 66 -14.80 -4.79 -3.59
CA THR A 66 -15.55 -6.05 -3.66
C THR A 66 -14.62 -7.22 -3.35
N ARG A 67 -14.92 -7.95 -2.27
CA ARG A 67 -14.09 -9.06 -1.79
C ARG A 67 -14.02 -10.18 -2.82
N LYS A 68 -12.88 -10.32 -3.51
CA LYS A 68 -12.56 -11.50 -4.32
C LYS A 68 -11.67 -12.43 -3.48
N SER A 69 -12.21 -13.58 -3.08
CA SER A 69 -11.40 -14.65 -2.48
C SER A 69 -10.52 -15.28 -3.57
N ARG A 70 -9.20 -15.24 -3.40
CA ARG A 70 -8.26 -15.99 -4.25
C ARG A 70 -7.58 -17.05 -3.41
N LYS A 71 -7.42 -18.26 -3.96
CA LYS A 71 -6.58 -19.29 -3.33
C LYS A 71 -5.14 -18.81 -3.28
N TYR A 72 -4.57 -18.77 -2.10
CA TYR A 72 -3.15 -18.47 -1.88
C TYR A 72 -2.32 -19.68 -2.33
N SER A 73 -1.24 -19.42 -3.06
CA SER A 73 -0.24 -20.42 -3.41
C SER A 73 1.13 -19.92 -2.97
N SER A 74 1.68 -20.51 -1.92
CA SER A 74 3.04 -20.21 -1.47
C SER A 74 4.08 -20.87 -2.36
N TYR A 75 5.26 -20.24 -2.48
CA TYR A 75 6.41 -20.84 -3.15
C TYR A 75 6.79 -22.18 -2.50
N LYS A 76 6.87 -23.23 -3.32
CA LYS A 76 7.14 -24.61 -2.86
C LYS A 76 8.60 -25.07 -3.08
N GLY A 77 9.42 -24.24 -3.73
CA GLY A 77 10.81 -24.59 -4.03
C GLY A 77 11.72 -24.57 -2.79
N LYS A 78 12.86 -25.25 -2.89
CA LYS A 78 13.96 -25.17 -1.92
C LYS A 78 15.12 -24.47 -2.60
N VAL A 79 15.36 -23.22 -2.26
CA VAL A 79 16.52 -22.46 -2.72
C VAL A 79 17.17 -21.81 -1.50
N GLY A 80 18.44 -22.14 -1.23
CA GLY A 80 19.21 -21.51 -0.18
C GLY A 80 18.79 -21.86 1.26
N LYS A 81 19.12 -20.97 2.21
CA LYS A 81 18.90 -21.14 3.65
C LYS A 81 17.78 -20.23 4.13
N VAL A 82 16.80 -20.81 4.80
CA VAL A 82 15.69 -20.07 5.40
C VAL A 82 16.12 -19.43 6.72
N ALA A 83 15.95 -18.12 6.85
CA ALA A 83 16.19 -17.40 8.08
C ALA A 83 15.04 -17.58 9.11
N PRO A 84 15.33 -17.52 10.43
CA PRO A 84 14.30 -17.63 11.45
C PRO A 84 13.30 -16.45 11.42
N ASN A 85 12.04 -16.71 11.74
CA ASN A 85 11.04 -15.64 11.88
C ASN A 85 11.31 -14.82 13.15
N ARG A 86 12.02 -13.72 13.01
CA ARG A 86 12.35 -12.79 14.11
C ARG A 86 11.20 -11.81 14.38
N LEU A 87 10.42 -11.48 13.35
CA LEU A 87 9.32 -10.52 13.45
C LEU A 87 8.17 -11.07 14.30
N ARG A 88 7.85 -12.37 14.18
CA ARG A 88 6.82 -13.08 14.98
C ARG A 88 5.49 -12.31 15.01
N ARG A 89 5.06 -11.77 13.87
CA ARG A 89 3.85 -10.94 13.70
C ARG A 89 3.83 -9.62 14.49
N ARG A 90 4.96 -9.20 15.06
CA ARG A 90 5.09 -7.88 15.71
C ARG A 90 5.33 -6.82 14.68
N PHE A 91 4.27 -6.54 13.89
CA PHE A 91 4.31 -5.62 12.75
C PHE A 91 4.26 -4.14 13.14
N ASP A 92 4.06 -3.81 14.39
CA ASP A 92 4.05 -2.45 14.87
C ASP A 92 5.38 -2.12 15.56
N THR A 93 5.91 -0.96 15.26
CA THR A 93 7.08 -0.35 15.90
C THR A 93 6.88 1.16 15.92
N LYS A 94 7.40 1.82 16.96
CA LYS A 94 7.40 3.28 17.06
C LYS A 94 8.69 3.89 16.51
N ILE A 95 9.64 3.06 16.09
CA ILE A 95 10.95 3.49 15.63
C ILE A 95 10.96 3.41 14.10
N PRO A 96 11.04 4.56 13.40
CA PRO A 96 11.20 4.59 11.96
C PRO A 96 12.41 3.77 11.51
N HIS A 97 12.31 3.16 10.34
CA HIS A 97 13.39 2.43 9.67
C HIS A 97 13.92 1.19 10.41
N GLN A 98 13.34 0.82 11.56
CA GLN A 98 13.82 -0.34 12.34
C GLN A 98 13.38 -1.69 11.75
N LYS A 99 12.14 -1.78 11.29
CA LYS A 99 11.56 -3.02 10.76
C LYS A 99 11.03 -2.78 9.36
N ILE A 100 11.64 -3.40 8.40
CA ILE A 100 11.26 -3.31 7.00
C ILE A 100 10.68 -4.65 6.55
N THR A 101 9.59 -4.62 5.78
CA THR A 101 9.04 -5.83 5.16
C THR A 101 9.01 -5.68 3.65
N THR A 102 9.17 -6.80 2.95
CA THR A 102 9.16 -6.87 1.49
C THR A 102 8.44 -8.12 1.01
N ASP A 103 7.95 -8.07 -0.20
CA ASP A 103 7.34 -9.18 -0.93
C ASP A 103 7.27 -8.81 -2.40
N THR A 104 7.06 -9.79 -3.27
CA THR A 104 6.92 -9.58 -4.71
C THR A 104 5.46 -9.71 -5.12
N THR A 105 4.96 -8.77 -5.93
CA THR A 105 3.63 -8.91 -6.56
C THR A 105 3.71 -8.77 -8.07
N GLU A 106 2.81 -9.47 -8.75
CA GLU A 106 2.68 -9.50 -10.20
C GLU A 106 1.48 -8.65 -10.63
N PHE A 107 1.68 -7.90 -11.71
CA PHE A 107 0.65 -7.23 -12.50
C PHE A 107 0.67 -7.74 -13.93
N LYS A 108 -0.42 -7.58 -14.65
CA LYS A 108 -0.54 -7.94 -16.07
C LYS A 108 -0.89 -6.69 -16.87
N TYR A 109 -0.35 -6.58 -18.07
CA TYR A 109 -0.71 -5.56 -19.06
C TYR A 109 -0.82 -6.19 -20.44
N TYR A 110 -1.49 -5.51 -21.34
CA TYR A 110 -1.59 -5.93 -22.72
C TYR A 110 -0.46 -5.28 -23.53
N ASP A 111 0.01 -6.01 -24.52
CA ASP A 111 1.02 -5.53 -25.47
C ASP A 111 0.70 -6.12 -26.85
N VAL A 112 1.33 -5.63 -27.88
CA VAL A 112 1.14 -6.13 -29.23
C VAL A 112 2.42 -6.82 -29.68
N ASP A 113 2.31 -8.04 -30.18
CA ASP A 113 3.46 -8.77 -30.73
C ASP A 113 3.87 -8.24 -32.12
N SER A 114 4.95 -8.78 -32.67
CA SER A 114 5.46 -8.40 -33.99
C SER A 114 4.51 -8.70 -35.15
N LYS A 115 3.45 -9.47 -34.91
CA LYS A 115 2.41 -9.85 -35.88
C LYS A 115 1.11 -9.07 -35.69
N GLY A 116 1.07 -8.12 -34.74
CA GLY A 116 -0.12 -7.34 -34.43
C GLY A 116 -1.14 -8.02 -33.52
N HIS A 117 -0.82 -9.18 -32.93
CA HIS A 117 -1.71 -9.84 -31.99
C HIS A 117 -1.55 -9.30 -30.56
N MET A 118 -2.69 -9.14 -29.88
CA MET A 118 -2.68 -8.73 -28.47
C MET A 118 -2.19 -9.87 -27.58
N ILE A 119 -1.15 -9.62 -26.80
CA ILE A 119 -0.55 -10.58 -25.87
C ILE A 119 -0.57 -10.03 -24.44
N ILE A 120 -0.61 -10.90 -23.46
CA ILE A 120 -0.56 -10.55 -22.04
C ILE A 120 0.87 -10.68 -21.54
N LYS A 121 1.45 -9.57 -21.10
CA LYS A 121 2.76 -9.51 -20.45
C LYS A 121 2.63 -9.25 -18.96
N LYS A 122 3.71 -9.41 -18.22
CA LYS A 122 3.76 -9.25 -16.78
C LYS A 122 4.72 -8.13 -16.38
N LEU A 123 4.42 -7.51 -15.26
CA LEU A 123 5.30 -6.59 -14.53
C LEU A 123 5.35 -7.05 -13.09
N TYR A 124 6.54 -7.09 -12.51
CA TYR A 124 6.79 -7.47 -11.13
C TYR A 124 7.20 -6.22 -10.33
N LEU A 125 6.62 -6.09 -9.14
CA LEU A 125 6.91 -5.02 -8.19
C LEU A 125 7.46 -5.65 -6.91
N ASP A 126 8.64 -5.18 -6.48
CA ASP A 126 9.39 -5.62 -5.30
C ASP A 126 9.53 -4.45 -4.32
N PRO A 127 8.52 -4.08 -3.53
CA PRO A 127 8.57 -2.94 -2.63
C PRO A 127 9.18 -3.29 -1.28
N PHE A 128 9.85 -2.33 -0.65
CA PHE A 128 10.29 -2.37 0.73
C PHE A 128 9.48 -1.36 1.55
N MET A 129 8.79 -1.84 2.58
CA MET A 129 7.90 -1.04 3.42
C MET A 129 8.41 -0.94 4.85
N ASP A 130 8.46 0.28 5.37
CA ASP A 130 8.69 0.50 6.80
C ASP A 130 7.43 0.14 7.62
N LEU A 131 7.60 -0.71 8.61
CA LEU A 131 6.53 -1.14 9.52
C LEU A 131 6.13 -0.09 10.57
N CYS A 132 6.91 0.98 10.73
CA CYS A 132 6.57 2.08 11.62
C CYS A 132 5.37 2.89 11.09
N ASN A 133 5.51 3.40 9.88
CA ASN A 133 4.55 4.30 9.25
C ASN A 133 3.87 3.74 8.01
N ARG A 134 4.24 2.52 7.57
CA ARG A 134 3.74 1.88 6.34
C ARG A 134 4.15 2.59 5.05
N GLU A 135 5.23 3.35 5.06
CA GLU A 135 5.82 4.00 3.90
C GLU A 135 6.52 2.98 3.00
N ILE A 136 6.33 3.08 1.69
CA ILE A 136 7.16 2.37 0.71
C ILE A 136 8.43 3.19 0.53
N ILE A 137 9.52 2.73 1.12
CA ILE A 137 10.81 3.45 1.14
C ILE A 137 11.63 3.22 -0.11
N SER A 138 11.49 2.07 -0.74
CA SER A 138 12.09 1.74 -2.03
C SER A 138 11.29 0.68 -2.74
N TYR A 139 11.47 0.54 -4.03
CA TYR A 139 10.87 -0.55 -4.82
C TYR A 139 11.64 -0.78 -6.12
N GLY A 140 11.55 -2.00 -6.62
CA GLY A 140 12.01 -2.38 -7.96
C GLY A 140 10.84 -2.73 -8.86
N LEU A 141 10.98 -2.41 -10.16
CA LEU A 141 10.04 -2.80 -11.21
C LEU A 141 10.78 -3.56 -12.31
N SER A 142 10.24 -4.69 -12.74
CA SER A 142 10.86 -5.50 -13.79
C SER A 142 9.83 -6.27 -14.61
N PRO A 143 10.09 -6.53 -15.90
CA PRO A 143 9.20 -7.31 -16.77
C PRO A 143 9.23 -8.81 -16.47
N THR A 144 10.25 -9.27 -15.74
CA THR A 144 10.44 -10.67 -15.33
C THR A 144 10.91 -10.72 -13.89
N PRO A 145 10.71 -11.83 -13.14
CA PRO A 145 11.32 -11.99 -11.82
C PRO A 145 12.83 -11.75 -11.88
N SER A 146 13.34 -10.71 -11.23
CA SER A 146 14.69 -10.22 -11.42
C SER A 146 15.45 -10.08 -10.11
N ALA A 147 16.56 -10.83 -10.00
CA ALA A 147 17.52 -10.67 -8.91
C ALA A 147 18.07 -9.24 -8.85
N LYS A 148 18.33 -8.63 -10.00
CA LYS A 148 18.85 -7.26 -10.07
C LYS A 148 17.83 -6.26 -9.50
N SER A 149 16.55 -6.34 -9.89
CA SER A 149 15.48 -5.46 -9.39
C SER A 149 15.39 -5.52 -7.86
N ILE A 150 15.35 -6.74 -7.29
CA ILE A 150 15.29 -6.94 -5.84
C ILE A 150 16.53 -6.37 -5.16
N MET A 151 17.74 -6.60 -5.71
CA MET A 151 19.00 -6.14 -5.11
C MET A 151 19.17 -4.62 -5.18
N ASP A 152 18.76 -3.99 -6.27
CA ASP A 152 18.82 -2.54 -6.41
C ASP A 152 17.84 -1.86 -5.42
N ALA A 153 16.60 -2.37 -5.29
CA ALA A 153 15.66 -1.91 -4.31
C ALA A 153 16.14 -2.15 -2.87
N LEU A 154 16.79 -3.30 -2.59
CA LEU A 154 17.39 -3.59 -1.28
C LEU A 154 18.48 -2.58 -0.92
N LYS A 155 19.40 -2.26 -1.83
CA LYS A 155 20.48 -1.29 -1.58
C LYS A 155 19.91 0.07 -1.24
N THR A 156 18.94 0.55 -2.01
CA THR A 156 18.24 1.80 -1.73
C THR A 156 17.53 1.77 -0.36
N ALA A 157 16.86 0.65 -0.01
CA ALA A 157 16.24 0.51 1.31
C ALA A 157 17.26 0.53 2.45
N ILE A 158 18.43 -0.08 2.26
CA ILE A 158 19.53 -0.08 3.24
C ILE A 158 20.08 1.33 3.45
N GLU A 159 20.27 2.07 2.38
CA GLU A 159 20.76 3.45 2.41
C GLU A 159 19.76 4.36 3.14
N ILE A 160 18.49 4.37 2.74
CA ILE A 160 17.43 5.19 3.35
C ILE A 160 17.30 4.88 4.85
N THR A 161 17.44 3.62 5.25
CA THR A 161 17.28 3.21 6.65
C THR A 161 18.56 3.27 7.47
N SER A 162 19.63 3.82 6.92
CA SER A 162 20.95 3.91 7.60
C SER A 162 20.95 4.84 8.82
N ASP A 163 20.00 5.77 8.89
CA ASP A 163 19.77 6.68 10.00
C ASP A 163 19.20 6.01 11.27
N CYS A 164 18.72 4.76 11.15
CA CYS A 164 18.17 4.06 12.32
C CYS A 164 19.28 3.71 13.31
N PRO A 165 19.20 4.21 14.57
CA PRO A 165 20.24 3.98 15.58
C PRO A 165 20.24 2.54 16.12
N TYR A 166 19.20 1.76 15.79
CA TYR A 166 19.03 0.39 16.27
C TYR A 166 19.33 -0.62 15.17
N ARG A 167 19.59 -1.87 15.57
CA ARG A 167 19.77 -2.95 14.62
C ARG A 167 18.47 -3.19 13.85
N ARG A 168 18.52 -3.01 12.54
CA ARG A 168 17.40 -3.18 11.62
C ARG A 168 17.02 -4.64 11.42
N THR A 169 15.77 -4.89 11.06
CA THR A 169 15.26 -6.22 10.69
C THR A 169 14.53 -6.12 9.36
N PHE A 170 14.97 -6.87 8.35
CA PHE A 170 14.31 -6.98 7.06
C PHE A 170 13.59 -8.31 6.98
N HIS A 171 12.28 -8.27 6.77
CA HIS A 171 11.37 -9.43 6.75
C HIS A 171 10.81 -9.67 5.37
N SER A 172 10.76 -10.94 4.96
CA SER A 172 10.18 -11.37 3.70
C SER A 172 9.44 -12.71 3.86
N ASP A 173 8.78 -13.15 2.80
CA ASP A 173 8.42 -14.56 2.64
C ASP A 173 9.67 -15.42 2.37
N GLN A 174 9.45 -16.72 2.04
CA GLN A 174 10.52 -17.64 1.65
C GLN A 174 10.75 -17.65 0.13
N GLY A 175 10.45 -16.56 -0.58
CA GLY A 175 10.71 -16.44 -2.01
C GLY A 175 12.20 -16.63 -2.37
N TRP A 176 12.46 -17.10 -3.57
CA TRP A 176 13.81 -17.42 -4.04
C TRP A 176 14.77 -16.20 -3.98
N GLY A 177 14.25 -15.01 -4.31
CA GLY A 177 15.01 -13.77 -4.34
C GLY A 177 15.60 -13.41 -2.97
N TYR A 178 14.90 -13.69 -1.91
CA TYR A 178 15.30 -13.40 -0.52
C TYR A 178 16.23 -14.47 0.07
N GLN A 179 16.34 -15.63 -0.60
CA GLN A 179 17.24 -16.72 -0.22
C GLN A 179 18.58 -16.70 -0.99
N MET A 180 18.73 -15.79 -1.96
CA MET A 180 19.98 -15.64 -2.73
C MET A 180 21.16 -15.31 -1.82
N LYS A 181 22.31 -15.90 -2.10
CA LYS A 181 23.56 -15.61 -1.36
C LYS A 181 23.88 -14.12 -1.33
N ALA A 182 23.72 -13.43 -2.46
CA ALA A 182 23.95 -11.98 -2.56
C ALA A 182 23.03 -11.20 -1.60
N TYR A 183 21.73 -11.52 -1.54
CA TYR A 183 20.78 -10.86 -0.64
C TYR A 183 21.16 -11.05 0.83
N VAL A 184 21.45 -12.31 1.22
CA VAL A 184 21.85 -12.68 2.58
C VAL A 184 23.15 -11.98 2.98
N HIS A 185 24.16 -11.99 2.08
CA HIS A 185 25.46 -11.37 2.30
C HIS A 185 25.35 -9.86 2.49
N THR A 186 24.61 -9.18 1.62
CA THR A 186 24.36 -7.73 1.73
C THR A 186 23.73 -7.36 3.07
N LEU A 187 22.74 -8.11 3.54
CA LEU A 187 22.15 -7.85 4.88
C LEU A 187 23.17 -8.06 6.01
N GLN A 188 24.03 -9.09 5.91
CA GLN A 188 25.05 -9.38 6.91
C GLN A 188 26.14 -8.30 6.97
N GLU A 189 26.62 -7.82 5.82
CA GLU A 189 27.59 -6.72 5.73
C GLU A 189 27.08 -5.45 6.42
N HIS A 190 25.79 -5.15 6.29
CA HIS A 190 25.16 -3.99 6.91
C HIS A 190 24.62 -4.28 8.34
N ARG A 191 24.95 -5.43 8.94
CA ARG A 191 24.51 -5.86 10.27
C ARG A 191 22.99 -5.86 10.45
N ILE A 192 22.25 -6.17 9.38
CA ILE A 192 20.77 -6.24 9.37
C ILE A 192 20.34 -7.68 9.65
N PHE A 193 19.35 -7.85 10.52
CA PHE A 193 18.74 -9.15 10.73
C PHE A 193 17.84 -9.53 9.56
N GLN A 194 18.11 -10.66 8.93
CA GLN A 194 17.15 -11.30 8.05
C GLN A 194 16.09 -12.02 8.87
N SER A 195 14.82 -11.87 8.49
CA SER A 195 13.68 -12.56 9.05
C SER A 195 12.81 -13.08 7.92
N MET A 196 12.31 -14.31 8.04
CA MET A 196 11.43 -14.91 7.04
C MET A 196 10.15 -15.45 7.66
N SER A 197 9.06 -15.36 6.92
CA SER A 197 7.78 -15.99 7.25
C SER A 197 7.95 -17.50 7.40
N ARG A 198 7.13 -18.13 8.22
CA ARG A 198 7.04 -19.59 8.27
C ARG A 198 6.43 -20.11 6.99
N LYS A 199 6.85 -21.30 6.56
CA LYS A 199 6.35 -21.93 5.34
C LYS A 199 4.82 -22.08 5.38
N GLY A 200 4.17 -21.62 4.32
CA GLY A 200 2.71 -21.72 4.18
C GLY A 200 1.90 -20.83 5.13
N ASN A 201 2.53 -19.88 5.82
CA ASN A 201 1.85 -18.98 6.76
C ASN A 201 1.80 -17.55 6.23
N CYS A 202 0.76 -17.25 5.43
CA CYS A 202 0.52 -15.92 4.86
C CYS A 202 0.37 -14.82 5.93
N HIS A 203 -0.13 -15.15 7.11
CA HIS A 203 -0.27 -14.17 8.19
C HIS A 203 1.06 -13.60 8.68
N ASP A 204 2.19 -14.24 8.38
CA ASP A 204 3.50 -13.75 8.77
C ASP A 204 4.00 -12.59 7.87
N ASN A 205 3.34 -12.33 6.71
CA ASN A 205 3.59 -11.16 5.85
C ASN A 205 2.30 -10.40 5.47
N SER A 206 1.29 -10.46 6.34
CA SER A 206 -0.05 -9.90 6.09
C SER A 206 -0.07 -8.39 5.81
N VAL A 207 0.95 -7.65 6.23
CA VAL A 207 1.06 -6.20 5.98
C VAL A 207 1.32 -5.93 4.49
N MET A 208 2.21 -6.71 3.86
CA MET A 208 2.46 -6.59 2.42
C MET A 208 1.27 -7.08 1.60
N GLU A 209 0.65 -8.19 2.00
CA GLU A 209 -0.57 -8.68 1.35
C GLU A 209 -1.70 -7.64 1.40
N ASN A 210 -1.85 -6.95 2.53
CA ASN A 210 -2.82 -5.86 2.66
C ASN A 210 -2.48 -4.67 1.75
N PHE A 211 -1.20 -4.27 1.67
CA PHE A 211 -0.76 -3.21 0.76
C PHE A 211 -1.06 -3.56 -0.69
N PHE A 212 -0.69 -4.76 -1.13
CA PHE A 212 -0.97 -5.21 -2.51
C PHE A 212 -2.47 -5.29 -2.81
N GLY A 213 -3.27 -5.75 -1.84
CA GLY A 213 -4.72 -5.75 -1.97
C GLY A 213 -5.29 -4.36 -2.18
N ILE A 214 -4.87 -3.40 -1.36
CA ILE A 214 -5.28 -1.99 -1.45
C ILE A 214 -4.83 -1.37 -2.78
N MET A 215 -3.55 -1.52 -3.13
CA MET A 215 -2.98 -0.99 -4.36
C MET A 215 -3.73 -1.51 -5.60
N LYS A 216 -3.95 -2.82 -5.66
CA LYS A 216 -4.67 -3.44 -6.79
C LYS A 216 -6.13 -3.00 -6.88
N GLN A 217 -6.77 -2.74 -5.75
CA GLN A 217 -8.16 -2.23 -5.73
C GLN A 217 -8.25 -0.76 -6.16
N GLU A 218 -7.29 0.06 -5.75
CA GLU A 218 -7.34 1.51 -5.96
C GLU A 218 -6.78 1.95 -7.32
N MET A 219 -5.85 1.18 -7.94
CA MET A 219 -5.22 1.62 -9.19
C MET A 219 -5.20 0.57 -10.32
N TYR A 220 -5.52 -0.68 -10.04
CA TYR A 220 -5.33 -1.73 -11.05
C TYR A 220 -6.63 -2.42 -11.49
N TYR A 221 -7.53 -2.78 -10.54
CA TYR A 221 -8.77 -3.46 -10.91
C TYR A 221 -9.78 -2.45 -11.49
N GLY A 222 -10.25 -2.75 -12.70
CA GLY A 222 -11.15 -1.87 -13.45
C GLY A 222 -10.43 -1.02 -14.51
N GLU A 223 -9.10 -0.98 -14.46
CA GLU A 223 -8.26 -0.31 -15.47
C GLU A 223 -7.60 -1.33 -16.39
N VAL A 224 -7.29 -0.92 -17.60
CA VAL A 224 -6.60 -1.73 -18.62
C VAL A 224 -5.35 -0.96 -19.07
N TYR A 225 -4.20 -1.61 -18.98
CA TYR A 225 -2.91 -1.04 -19.35
C TYR A 225 -2.41 -1.69 -20.64
N TYR A 226 -1.99 -0.88 -21.61
CA TYR A 226 -1.58 -1.32 -22.94
C TYR A 226 -0.08 -1.26 -23.19
N SER A 227 0.71 -0.89 -22.19
CA SER A 227 2.17 -0.95 -22.26
C SER A 227 2.82 -1.12 -20.91
N TYR A 228 4.08 -1.57 -20.92
CA TYR A 228 4.93 -1.60 -19.71
C TYR A 228 5.07 -0.22 -19.08
N ASN A 229 5.31 0.80 -19.91
CA ASN A 229 5.54 2.16 -19.42
C ASN A 229 4.29 2.76 -18.79
N GLU A 230 3.12 2.57 -19.39
CA GLU A 230 1.85 3.04 -18.84
C GLU A 230 1.58 2.44 -17.46
N LEU A 231 1.73 1.11 -17.32
CA LEU A 231 1.55 0.45 -16.02
C LEU A 231 2.62 0.87 -15.00
N LYS A 232 3.88 1.05 -15.45
CA LYS A 232 4.96 1.54 -14.60
C LYS A 232 4.65 2.94 -14.06
N GLU A 233 4.26 3.88 -14.90
CA GLU A 233 3.91 5.25 -14.50
C GLU A 233 2.72 5.28 -13.54
N ALA A 234 1.71 4.42 -13.76
CA ALA A 234 0.58 4.28 -12.85
C ALA A 234 1.02 3.77 -11.47
N ILE A 235 1.95 2.80 -11.42
CA ILE A 235 2.53 2.30 -10.17
C ILE A 235 3.34 3.39 -9.45
N ASP A 236 4.21 4.09 -10.17
CA ASP A 236 5.05 5.17 -9.63
C ASP A 236 4.18 6.30 -9.05
N THR A 237 3.15 6.71 -9.78
CA THR A 237 2.15 7.71 -9.35
C THR A 237 1.39 7.24 -8.11
N TYR A 238 0.95 5.99 -8.10
CA TYR A 238 0.22 5.44 -6.96
C TYR A 238 1.08 5.36 -5.70
N ILE A 239 2.33 4.92 -5.79
CA ILE A 239 3.23 4.87 -4.64
C ILE A 239 3.48 6.28 -4.10
N GLY A 240 3.65 7.26 -4.97
CA GLY A 240 3.75 8.67 -4.57
C GLY A 240 2.51 9.16 -3.81
N TYR A 241 1.32 8.89 -4.34
CA TYR A 241 0.04 9.18 -3.67
C TYR A 241 -0.10 8.45 -2.34
N TYR A 242 0.19 7.13 -2.32
CA TYR A 242 0.09 6.30 -1.12
C TYR A 242 0.97 6.81 0.03
N ASN A 243 2.19 7.22 -0.28
CA ASN A 243 3.15 7.70 0.70
C ASN A 243 2.81 9.11 1.22
N LYS A 244 2.38 10.03 0.34
CA LYS A 244 2.28 11.46 0.65
C LYS A 244 0.86 11.95 0.94
N GLN A 245 -0.17 11.26 0.41
CA GLN A 245 -1.55 11.78 0.43
C GLN A 245 -2.55 10.80 1.03
N ARG A 246 -2.29 9.49 0.93
CA ARG A 246 -3.24 8.48 1.38
C ARG A 246 -3.29 8.38 2.90
N ILE A 247 -4.28 9.03 3.50
CA ILE A 247 -4.47 9.05 4.96
C ILE A 247 -4.90 7.68 5.53
N LYS A 248 -4.45 7.38 6.75
CA LYS A 248 -4.74 6.13 7.46
C LYS A 248 -5.20 6.39 8.89
N GLU A 249 -6.30 5.75 9.30
CA GLU A 249 -6.85 5.86 10.66
C GLU A 249 -5.81 5.46 11.73
N LYS A 250 -5.05 4.38 11.47
CA LYS A 250 -4.00 3.92 12.39
C LYS A 250 -2.82 4.88 12.56
N LEU A 251 -2.66 5.81 11.64
CA LEU A 251 -1.63 6.87 11.70
C LEU A 251 -2.22 8.23 12.13
N GLY A 252 -3.34 8.22 12.84
CA GLY A 252 -3.99 9.45 13.28
C GLY A 252 -4.53 10.30 12.13
N TRP A 253 -4.98 9.69 11.04
CA TRP A 253 -5.42 10.33 9.80
C TRP A 253 -4.33 11.11 9.06
N MET A 254 -3.09 10.70 9.25
CA MET A 254 -1.94 11.16 8.47
C MET A 254 -1.60 10.19 7.35
N SER A 255 -0.93 10.69 6.32
CA SER A 255 -0.24 9.84 5.35
C SER A 255 1.01 9.20 5.97
N PRO A 256 1.60 8.16 5.37
CA PRO A 256 2.85 7.56 5.84
C PRO A 256 3.96 8.58 6.08
N VAL A 257 4.21 9.47 5.13
CA VAL A 257 5.26 10.50 5.24
C VAL A 257 4.93 11.53 6.33
N GLU A 258 3.70 12.04 6.38
CA GLU A 258 3.27 12.99 7.42
C GLU A 258 3.48 12.38 8.82
N TYR A 259 3.13 11.10 9.00
CA TYR A 259 3.31 10.42 10.28
C TYR A 259 4.80 10.29 10.66
N ARG A 260 5.67 9.92 9.72
CA ARG A 260 7.12 9.85 10.00
C ARG A 260 7.66 11.22 10.40
N LEU A 261 7.30 12.28 9.68
CA LEU A 261 7.74 13.63 9.99
C LEU A 261 7.24 14.09 11.36
N SER A 262 6.02 13.73 11.76
CA SER A 262 5.48 14.04 13.09
C SER A 262 6.25 13.34 14.23
N LEU A 263 6.79 12.14 13.98
CA LEU A 263 7.62 11.43 14.96
C LEU A 263 9.03 12.04 15.11
N LEU A 264 9.55 12.65 14.03
CA LEU A 264 10.87 13.31 14.07
C LEU A 264 10.81 14.70 14.69
N ALA A 265 9.62 15.32 14.73
CA ALA A 265 9.40 16.64 15.31
C ALA A 265 9.01 16.59 16.80
N ALA A 266 8.77 15.40 17.37
CA ALA A 266 8.38 15.17 18.76
C ALA A 266 9.59 14.80 19.63
#